data_65f592a540fd145bc5ebdfff673ce478
#
_entry.id   65f592a540fd145bc5ebdfff673ce478
#
_cell.length_a   1.000
_cell.length_b   1.000
_cell.length_c   1.000
_cell.angle_alpha   90.00
_cell.angle_beta   90.00
_cell.angle_gamma   90.00
#
_symmetry.space_group_name_H-M   'P 1'
#
loop_
_entity.id
_entity.type
_entity.pdbx_description
1 polymer ?
#
loop_
_entity_poly.entity_id
_entity_poly.type
_entity_poly.pdbx_seq_one_letter_code
_entity_poly.pdbx_strand_id
1 'polypeptide(L)'
;MTTRLLLLADTHVPKRARDLPAAVWSEVERADVVLHAGDWVDERLLDALGSRSRRLVAVWGNNDHGALRERLPEVARVQIEGVRFAVVHETGAAAGRERRCAERFSDVDVLVFGHSHIPWDTTAPSGLRLLNPGSPTDRRRQPHCTYLTVVAHEGRLGDVTLHRLAR
;
A
#
# COMPACT_ATOMS: atom_id res chain seq x y z
N MET A 1 -1.13 4.55 22.03
CA MET A 1 -0.26 3.44 21.59
C MET A 1 0.35 3.79 20.23
N THR A 2 1.39 3.11 19.85
CA THR A 2 2.07 3.30 18.57
C THR A 2 1.90 2.05 17.72
N THR A 3 1.41 2.20 16.49
CA THR A 3 1.19 1.10 15.56
C THR A 3 2.11 1.25 14.35
N ARG A 4 2.84 0.19 14.03
CA ARG A 4 3.73 0.12 12.86
C ARG A 4 2.99 -0.48 11.69
N LEU A 5 2.97 0.24 10.57
CA LEU A 5 2.36 -0.20 9.32
C LEU A 5 3.43 -0.47 8.26
N LEU A 6 3.21 -1.52 7.48
CA LEU A 6 3.93 -1.79 6.24
C LEU A 6 2.99 -1.54 5.06
N LEU A 7 3.40 -0.72 4.12
CA LEU A 7 2.66 -0.43 2.90
C LEU A 7 3.30 -1.11 1.70
N LEU A 8 2.52 -1.89 0.99
CA LEU A 8 2.89 -2.64 -0.22
C LEU A 8 1.90 -2.36 -1.34
N ALA A 9 2.35 -2.48 -2.58
CA ALA A 9 1.52 -2.45 -3.78
C ALA A 9 2.24 -3.11 -4.94
N ASP A 10 1.50 -3.54 -5.96
CA ASP A 10 2.05 -3.98 -7.24
C ASP A 10 3.08 -5.10 -7.10
N THR A 11 2.74 -6.10 -6.33
CA THR A 11 3.65 -7.22 -6.04
C THR A 11 3.78 -8.19 -7.22
N HIS A 12 2.73 -8.38 -8.01
CA HIS A 12 2.72 -9.22 -9.22
C HIS A 12 3.42 -10.59 -9.05
N VAL A 13 3.23 -11.23 -7.90
CA VAL A 13 3.78 -12.56 -7.62
C VAL A 13 2.78 -13.63 -8.09
N PRO A 14 3.19 -14.68 -8.81
CA PRO A 14 4.57 -15.03 -9.20
C PRO A 14 5.01 -14.50 -10.57
N LYS A 15 4.22 -13.63 -11.20
CA LYS A 15 4.43 -13.22 -12.61
C LYS A 15 5.71 -12.41 -12.80
N ARG A 16 6.03 -11.48 -11.89
CA ARG A 16 7.20 -10.61 -11.96
C ARG A 16 8.31 -11.00 -11.00
N ALA A 17 7.97 -11.72 -9.95
CA ALA A 17 8.90 -12.29 -8.99
C ALA A 17 8.31 -13.58 -8.43
N ARG A 18 9.15 -14.52 -8.06
CA ARG A 18 8.70 -15.80 -7.50
C ARG A 18 8.03 -15.63 -6.14
N ASP A 19 8.53 -14.68 -5.37
CA ASP A 19 8.07 -14.38 -4.01
C ASP A 19 8.48 -12.95 -3.64
N LEU A 20 7.98 -12.47 -2.51
CA LEU A 20 8.47 -11.24 -1.92
C LEU A 20 9.93 -11.40 -1.46
N PRO A 21 10.76 -10.35 -1.55
CA PRO A 21 12.09 -10.38 -0.97
C PRO A 21 12.07 -10.73 0.53
N ALA A 22 13.10 -11.42 1.00
CA ALA A 22 13.21 -11.80 2.42
C ALA A 22 13.13 -10.59 3.36
N ALA A 23 13.70 -9.45 2.97
CA ALA A 23 13.62 -8.22 3.74
C ALA A 23 12.16 -7.73 3.91
N VAL A 24 11.34 -7.90 2.88
CA VAL A 24 9.91 -7.54 2.93
C VAL A 24 9.15 -8.50 3.85
N TRP A 25 9.40 -9.80 3.78
CA TRP A 25 8.81 -10.76 4.70
C TRP A 25 9.17 -10.46 6.15
N SER A 26 10.42 -10.06 6.42
CA SER A 26 10.83 -9.64 7.77
C SER A 26 10.03 -8.43 8.25
N GLU A 27 9.74 -7.48 7.36
CA GLU A 27 8.90 -6.33 7.71
C GLU A 27 7.43 -6.72 7.93
N VAL A 28 6.90 -7.67 7.16
CA VAL A 28 5.54 -8.22 7.38
C VAL A 28 5.41 -8.76 8.80
N GLU A 29 6.40 -9.50 9.26
CA GLU A 29 6.40 -10.10 10.61
C GLU A 29 6.54 -9.05 11.73
N ARG A 30 7.22 -7.94 11.47
CA ARG A 30 7.40 -6.84 12.42
C ARG A 30 6.23 -5.87 12.46
N ALA A 31 5.50 -5.73 11.35
CA ALA A 31 4.40 -4.80 11.26
C ALA A 31 3.19 -5.24 12.09
N ASP A 32 2.52 -4.30 12.70
CA ASP A 32 1.23 -4.53 13.36
C ASP A 32 0.11 -4.63 12.31
N VAL A 33 0.22 -3.85 11.24
CA VAL A 33 -0.75 -3.84 10.12
C VAL A 33 0.00 -3.77 8.80
N VAL A 34 -0.42 -4.58 7.85
CA VAL A 34 0.03 -4.52 6.45
C VAL A 34 -1.11 -3.95 5.61
N LEU A 35 -0.83 -2.90 4.85
CA LEU A 35 -1.75 -2.36 3.84
C LEU A 35 -1.21 -2.73 2.45
N HIS A 36 -2.05 -3.32 1.61
CA HIS A 36 -1.68 -3.68 0.24
C HIS A 36 -2.64 -3.07 -0.77
N ALA A 37 -2.13 -2.24 -1.65
CA ALA A 37 -2.90 -1.42 -2.58
C ALA A 37 -3.16 -2.07 -3.95
N GLY A 38 -3.15 -3.41 -4.03
CA GLY A 38 -3.61 -4.13 -5.22
C GLY A 38 -2.50 -4.54 -6.20
N ASP A 39 -2.92 -5.22 -7.24
CA ASP A 39 -2.08 -5.92 -8.22
C ASP A 39 -1.27 -7.06 -7.60
N TRP A 40 -2.03 -8.02 -7.09
CA TRP A 40 -1.56 -9.29 -6.55
C TRP A 40 -1.21 -10.29 -7.65
N VAL A 41 -2.10 -10.41 -8.64
CA VAL A 41 -2.07 -11.34 -9.78
C VAL A 41 -2.49 -12.77 -9.41
N ASP A 42 -2.11 -13.25 -8.24
CA ASP A 42 -2.42 -14.61 -7.77
C ASP A 42 -2.82 -14.59 -6.30
N GLU A 43 -3.81 -15.41 -5.92
CA GLU A 43 -4.34 -15.46 -4.55
C GLU A 43 -3.38 -16.09 -3.54
N ARG A 44 -2.36 -16.83 -4.00
CA ARG A 44 -1.39 -17.48 -3.09
C ARG A 44 -0.61 -16.47 -2.24
N LEU A 45 -0.26 -15.31 -2.81
CA LEU A 45 0.39 -14.26 -2.03
C LEU A 45 -0.58 -13.64 -1.02
N LEU A 46 -1.85 -13.47 -1.40
CA LEU A 46 -2.88 -13.00 -0.48
C LEU A 46 -3.01 -13.94 0.72
N ASP A 47 -3.06 -15.25 0.47
CA ASP A 47 -3.11 -16.26 1.53
C ASP A 47 -1.87 -16.22 2.42
N ALA A 48 -0.68 -16.13 1.83
CA ALA A 48 0.58 -16.09 2.57
C ALA A 48 0.69 -14.81 3.42
N LEU A 49 0.33 -13.65 2.89
CA LEU A 49 0.30 -12.41 3.65
C LEU A 49 -0.75 -12.46 4.77
N GLY A 50 -1.92 -12.98 4.48
CA GLY A 50 -2.98 -13.14 5.48
C GLY A 50 -2.57 -14.02 6.65
N SER A 51 -1.80 -15.09 6.39
CA SER A 51 -1.34 -16.00 7.44
C SER A 51 -0.13 -15.47 8.23
N ARG A 52 0.74 -14.70 7.61
CA ARG A 52 2.00 -14.22 8.23
C ARG A 52 1.90 -12.82 8.82
N SER A 53 0.95 -11.99 8.39
CA SER A 53 0.71 -10.68 8.98
C SER A 53 -0.19 -10.79 10.21
N ARG A 54 -0.03 -9.87 11.16
CA ARG A 54 -0.93 -9.75 12.32
C ARG A 54 -2.29 -9.23 11.90
N ARG A 55 -2.31 -8.29 10.98
CA ARG A 55 -3.53 -7.73 10.37
C ARG A 55 -3.22 -7.30 8.94
N LEU A 56 -4.06 -7.71 8.02
CA LEU A 56 -3.96 -7.33 6.61
C LEU A 56 -5.20 -6.53 6.19
N VAL A 57 -4.99 -5.37 5.60
CA VAL A 57 -6.01 -4.57 4.93
C VAL A 57 -5.59 -4.41 3.48
N ALA A 58 -6.42 -4.85 2.55
CA ALA A 58 -6.02 -4.96 1.16
C ALA A 58 -7.17 -4.69 0.20
N VAL A 59 -6.82 -4.30 -1.02
CA VAL A 59 -7.73 -4.08 -2.14
C VAL A 59 -7.25 -4.84 -3.38
N TRP A 60 -8.12 -5.01 -4.37
CA TRP A 60 -7.72 -5.52 -5.67
C TRP A 60 -7.20 -4.40 -6.59
N GLY A 61 -6.40 -4.76 -7.57
CA GLY A 61 -5.91 -3.88 -8.63
C GLY A 61 -6.44 -4.28 -10.01
N ASN A 62 -6.10 -3.50 -11.03
CA ASN A 62 -6.58 -3.74 -12.40
C ASN A 62 -6.11 -5.07 -13.02
N ASN A 63 -5.03 -5.66 -12.51
CA ASN A 63 -4.56 -6.98 -12.94
C ASN A 63 -5.10 -8.14 -12.10
N ASP A 64 -6.00 -7.86 -11.16
CA ASP A 64 -6.58 -8.87 -10.28
C ASP A 64 -7.97 -9.26 -10.77
N HIS A 65 -8.23 -10.55 -10.85
CA HIS A 65 -9.45 -11.13 -11.39
C HIS A 65 -9.95 -12.29 -10.52
N GLY A 66 -11.16 -12.77 -10.81
CA GLY A 66 -11.74 -13.97 -10.18
C GLY A 66 -11.75 -13.88 -8.65
N ALA A 67 -11.15 -14.88 -8.00
CA ALA A 67 -11.13 -15.00 -6.55
C ALA A 67 -10.57 -13.78 -5.82
N LEU A 68 -9.59 -13.07 -6.41
CA LEU A 68 -9.04 -11.85 -5.82
C LEU A 68 -10.10 -10.75 -5.71
N ARG A 69 -10.90 -10.54 -6.75
CA ARG A 69 -11.98 -9.54 -6.72
C ARG A 69 -13.18 -9.97 -5.88
N GLU A 70 -13.40 -11.26 -5.72
CA GLU A 70 -14.42 -11.79 -4.82
C GLU A 70 -14.04 -11.60 -3.35
N ARG A 71 -12.76 -11.76 -3.02
CA ARG A 71 -12.23 -11.70 -1.66
C ARG A 71 -11.88 -10.29 -1.20
N LEU A 72 -11.56 -9.38 -2.12
CA LEU A 72 -11.06 -8.04 -1.82
C LEU A 72 -11.99 -6.96 -2.36
N PRO A 73 -12.14 -5.83 -1.65
CA PRO A 73 -12.85 -4.66 -2.16
C PRO A 73 -11.99 -3.86 -3.13
N GLU A 74 -12.61 -2.95 -3.88
CA GLU A 74 -11.91 -1.94 -4.66
C GLU A 74 -11.28 -0.87 -3.76
N VAL A 75 -12.01 -0.46 -2.73
CA VAL A 75 -11.57 0.53 -1.74
C VAL A 75 -11.77 -0.05 -0.35
N ALA A 76 -10.75 0.03 0.48
CA ALA A 76 -10.82 -0.31 1.88
C ALA A 76 -10.62 0.94 2.74
N ARG A 77 -11.38 1.02 3.84
CA ARG A 77 -11.24 2.08 4.83
C ARG A 77 -10.98 1.47 6.20
N VAL A 78 -10.04 2.04 6.94
CA VAL A 78 -9.67 1.55 8.27
C VAL A 78 -9.18 2.73 9.11
N GLN A 79 -9.51 2.68 10.40
CA GLN A 79 -8.97 3.63 11.38
C GLN A 79 -7.96 2.92 12.27
N ILE A 80 -6.76 3.50 12.38
CA ILE A 80 -5.65 2.96 13.14
C ILE A 80 -5.05 4.09 13.98
N GLU A 81 -5.04 3.92 15.30
CA GLU A 81 -4.54 4.94 16.25
C GLU A 81 -5.15 6.33 16.02
N GLY A 82 -6.44 6.37 15.68
CA GLY A 82 -7.14 7.62 15.38
C GLY A 82 -6.89 8.22 14.01
N VAL A 83 -6.03 7.63 13.18
CA VAL A 83 -5.78 8.03 11.80
C VAL A 83 -6.71 7.27 10.86
N ARG A 84 -7.43 7.98 10.01
CA ARG A 84 -8.35 7.40 9.03
C ARG A 84 -7.62 7.16 7.72
N PHE A 85 -7.52 5.89 7.32
CA PHE A 85 -6.89 5.46 6.06
C PHE A 85 -7.93 5.04 5.05
N ALA A 86 -7.67 5.33 3.78
CA ALA A 86 -8.27 4.64 2.65
C ALA A 86 -7.16 3.98 1.82
N VAL A 87 -7.47 2.84 1.23
CA VAL A 87 -6.59 2.12 0.32
C VAL A 87 -7.33 1.93 -0.99
N VAL A 88 -6.71 2.30 -2.10
CA VAL A 88 -7.25 2.13 -3.45
C VAL A 88 -6.08 1.86 -4.40
N HIS A 89 -6.30 1.06 -5.45
CA HIS A 89 -5.21 0.76 -6.37
C HIS A 89 -4.84 1.94 -7.26
N GLU A 90 -5.83 2.59 -7.86
CA GLU A 90 -5.61 3.58 -8.92
C GLU A 90 -6.20 4.94 -8.58
N THR A 91 -5.42 6.00 -8.84
CA THR A 91 -5.81 7.40 -8.60
C THR A 91 -5.83 8.23 -9.88
N GLY A 92 -5.58 7.63 -11.04
CA GLY A 92 -5.49 8.32 -12.33
C GLY A 92 -4.14 9.01 -12.55
N ALA A 93 -4.11 9.98 -13.44
CA ALA A 93 -2.89 10.69 -13.82
C ALA A 93 -2.25 11.45 -12.65
N ALA A 94 -0.92 11.61 -12.70
CA ALA A 94 -0.18 12.37 -11.67
C ALA A 94 -0.63 13.84 -11.61
N ALA A 95 -0.89 14.47 -12.75
CA ALA A 95 -1.39 15.85 -12.79
C ALA A 95 -2.77 15.95 -12.13
N GLY A 96 -2.91 16.83 -11.16
CA GLY A 96 -4.16 17.07 -10.44
C GLY A 96 -4.56 15.96 -9.46
N ARG A 97 -3.66 15.03 -9.15
CA ARG A 97 -3.92 13.90 -8.25
C ARG A 97 -4.38 14.35 -6.87
N GLU A 98 -3.70 15.30 -6.27
CA GLU A 98 -4.00 15.79 -4.93
C GLU A 98 -5.44 16.32 -4.83
N ARG A 99 -5.85 17.12 -5.80
CA ARG A 99 -7.21 17.67 -5.83
C ARG A 99 -8.26 16.58 -6.02
N ARG A 100 -8.10 15.71 -7.02
CA ARG A 100 -9.06 14.63 -7.28
C ARG A 100 -9.21 13.70 -6.08
N CYS A 101 -8.08 13.33 -5.46
CA CYS A 101 -8.10 12.44 -4.30
C CYS A 101 -8.71 13.13 -3.08
N ALA A 102 -8.43 14.40 -2.86
CA ALA A 102 -9.04 15.17 -1.76
C ALA A 102 -10.56 15.27 -1.89
N GLU A 103 -11.07 15.40 -3.11
CA GLU A 103 -12.50 15.41 -3.38
C GLU A 103 -13.13 14.04 -3.16
N ARG A 104 -12.51 12.98 -3.68
CA ARG A 104 -13.02 11.60 -3.58
C ARG A 104 -12.92 11.02 -2.17
N PHE A 105 -11.86 11.34 -1.44
CA PHE A 105 -11.54 10.81 -0.12
C PHE A 105 -11.53 11.91 0.96
N SER A 106 -12.56 12.73 0.97
CA SER A 106 -12.72 13.83 1.95
C SER A 106 -12.90 13.34 3.40
N ASP A 107 -13.20 12.07 3.57
CA ASP A 107 -13.49 11.42 4.85
C ASP A 107 -12.28 10.73 5.50
N VAL A 108 -11.09 10.81 4.89
CA VAL A 108 -9.87 10.16 5.40
C VAL A 108 -8.71 11.14 5.55
N ASP A 109 -7.72 10.75 6.33
CA ASP A 109 -6.51 11.54 6.59
C ASP A 109 -5.37 11.11 5.68
N VAL A 110 -5.33 9.83 5.30
CA VAL A 110 -4.26 9.22 4.49
C VAL A 110 -4.88 8.34 3.42
N LEU A 111 -4.43 8.52 2.19
CA LEU A 111 -4.75 7.65 1.05
C LEU A 111 -3.51 6.87 0.64
N VAL A 112 -3.60 5.55 0.64
CA VAL A 112 -2.56 4.64 0.14
C VAL A 112 -3.01 4.12 -1.22
N PHE A 113 -2.14 4.20 -2.22
CA PHE A 113 -2.43 3.77 -3.59
C PHE A 113 -1.22 3.10 -4.25
N GLY A 114 -1.43 2.54 -5.43
CA GLY A 114 -0.40 1.84 -6.19
C GLY A 114 -0.47 2.17 -7.68
N HIS A 115 -0.45 1.14 -8.51
CA HIS A 115 -0.61 1.16 -9.97
C HIS A 115 0.61 1.67 -10.75
N SER A 116 1.16 2.81 -10.38
CA SER A 116 2.28 3.43 -11.14
C SER A 116 3.64 2.77 -10.88
N HIS A 117 3.80 2.00 -9.80
CA HIS A 117 5.08 1.51 -9.28
C HIS A 117 6.05 2.64 -8.88
N ILE A 118 5.58 3.86 -8.82
CA ILE A 118 6.38 5.05 -8.51
C ILE A 118 6.11 5.47 -7.06
N PRO A 119 7.12 5.49 -6.20
CA PRO A 119 6.96 6.03 -4.85
C PRO A 119 6.40 7.45 -4.87
N TRP A 120 5.47 7.72 -3.97
CA TRP A 120 4.80 9.02 -3.89
C TRP A 120 4.52 9.39 -2.44
N ASP A 121 4.79 10.63 -2.07
CA ASP A 121 4.45 11.17 -0.75
C ASP A 121 4.19 12.67 -0.89
N THR A 122 2.93 13.03 -0.95
CA THR A 122 2.48 14.43 -1.04
C THR A 122 1.33 14.69 -0.09
N THR A 123 1.11 15.95 0.24
CA THR A 123 -0.03 16.39 1.04
C THR A 123 -0.86 17.38 0.22
N ALA A 124 -2.15 17.09 0.07
CA ALA A 124 -3.09 17.99 -0.57
C ALA A 124 -3.35 19.23 0.30
N PRO A 125 -3.81 20.35 -0.28
CA PRO A 125 -4.20 21.54 0.50
C PRO A 125 -5.24 21.25 1.59
N SER A 126 -6.09 20.22 1.38
CA SER A 126 -7.07 19.76 2.38
C SER A 126 -6.46 19.09 3.61
N GLY A 127 -5.17 18.74 3.56
CA GLY A 127 -4.48 17.96 4.58
C GLY A 127 -4.41 16.46 4.29
N LEU A 128 -5.11 15.95 3.26
CA LEU A 128 -5.02 14.55 2.86
C LEU A 128 -3.59 14.21 2.43
N ARG A 129 -3.00 13.22 3.06
CA ARG A 129 -1.69 12.70 2.66
C ARG A 129 -1.84 11.54 1.71
N LEU A 130 -1.12 11.60 0.58
CA LEU A 130 -1.12 10.57 -0.46
C LEU A 130 0.20 9.81 -0.42
N LEU A 131 0.12 8.48 -0.26
CA LEU A 131 1.29 7.62 -0.17
C LEU A 131 1.20 6.48 -1.20
N ASN A 132 2.25 6.32 -2.00
CA ASN A 132 2.43 5.14 -2.85
C ASN A 132 3.76 4.49 -2.45
N PRO A 133 3.76 3.21 -2.04
CA PRO A 133 5.00 2.53 -1.63
C PRO A 133 5.92 2.14 -2.80
N GLY A 134 5.48 2.34 -4.05
CA GLY A 134 6.14 1.72 -5.20
C GLY A 134 5.88 0.22 -5.24
N SER A 135 6.74 -0.53 -5.90
CA SER A 135 6.65 -1.99 -5.95
C SER A 135 7.90 -2.64 -5.34
N PRO A 136 7.73 -3.63 -4.46
CA PRO A 136 8.88 -4.35 -3.88
C PRO A 136 9.47 -5.40 -4.81
N THR A 137 8.83 -5.66 -5.95
CA THR A 137 9.14 -6.78 -6.84
C THR A 137 9.31 -6.39 -8.31
N ASP A 138 8.61 -5.34 -8.76
CA ASP A 138 8.64 -4.89 -10.16
C ASP A 138 8.87 -3.37 -10.22
N ARG A 139 10.12 -2.96 -10.24
CA ARG A 139 10.49 -1.54 -10.25
C ARG A 139 10.18 -0.80 -11.55
N ARG A 140 9.88 -1.52 -12.63
CA ARG A 140 9.73 -0.93 -13.97
C ARG A 140 10.92 -0.03 -14.31
N ARG A 141 10.68 1.27 -14.51
CA ARG A 141 11.71 2.27 -14.84
C ARG A 141 12.35 2.93 -13.61
N GLN A 142 11.91 2.56 -12.41
CA GLN A 142 12.48 3.12 -11.19
C GLN A 142 13.86 2.53 -10.89
N PRO A 143 14.75 3.26 -10.21
CA PRO A 143 16.10 2.75 -9.89
C PRO A 143 16.08 1.58 -8.91
N HIS A 144 15.05 1.49 -8.06
CA HIS A 144 14.93 0.47 -7.01
C HIS A 144 13.52 -0.07 -6.89
N CYS A 145 13.40 -1.31 -6.43
CA CYS A 145 12.18 -1.79 -5.80
C CYS A 145 12.06 -1.15 -4.42
N THR A 146 10.82 -0.86 -3.99
CA THR A 146 10.59 -0.08 -2.78
C THR A 146 9.38 -0.56 -1.98
N TYR A 147 9.33 -0.18 -0.72
CA TYR A 147 8.18 -0.26 0.15
C TYR A 147 8.21 0.88 1.16
N LEU A 148 7.09 1.14 1.83
CA LEU A 148 7.00 2.15 2.89
C LEU A 148 6.76 1.48 4.24
N THR A 149 7.38 2.03 5.27
CA THR A 149 6.96 1.82 6.66
C THR A 149 6.46 3.13 7.23
N VAL A 150 5.41 3.04 8.04
CA VAL A 150 4.72 4.19 8.61
C VAL A 150 4.41 3.90 10.06
N VAL A 151 4.49 4.92 10.90
CA VAL A 151 4.10 4.82 12.32
C VAL A 151 2.86 5.69 12.54
N ALA A 152 1.81 5.12 13.12
CA ALA A 152 0.62 5.85 13.53
C ALA A 152 0.59 5.95 15.07
N HIS A 153 0.31 7.15 15.58
CA HIS A 153 0.28 7.43 17.02
C HIS A 153 -0.62 8.64 17.30
N GLU A 154 -1.56 8.48 18.20
CA GLU A 154 -2.44 9.56 18.69
C GLU A 154 -3.02 10.47 17.58
N GLY A 155 -3.62 9.86 16.58
CA GLY A 155 -4.27 10.57 15.48
C GLY A 155 -3.34 11.16 14.44
N ARG A 156 -2.05 10.83 14.46
CA ARG A 156 -1.03 11.36 13.55
C ARG A 156 -0.19 10.27 12.92
N LEU A 157 0.30 10.55 11.72
CA LEU A 157 1.42 9.80 11.17
C LEU A 157 2.72 10.36 11.73
N GLY A 158 3.54 9.45 12.29
CA GLY A 158 4.94 9.72 12.62
C GLY A 158 5.82 9.43 11.41
N ASP A 159 6.92 8.70 11.64
CA ASP A 159 7.91 8.40 10.62
C ASP A 159 7.28 7.69 9.40
N VAL A 160 7.38 8.32 8.25
CA VAL A 160 7.09 7.72 6.95
C VAL A 160 8.43 7.50 6.26
N THR A 161 8.81 6.24 6.07
CA THR A 161 10.13 5.89 5.55
C THR A 161 10.01 5.08 4.28
N LEU A 162 10.63 5.58 3.21
CA LEU A 162 10.79 4.85 1.96
C LEU A 162 12.02 3.95 2.05
N HIS A 163 11.83 2.65 1.88
CA HIS A 163 12.90 1.67 1.85
C HIS A 163 13.21 1.27 0.41
N ARG A 164 14.48 1.31 0.06
CA ARG A 164 14.99 0.87 -1.23
C ARG A 164 15.64 -0.50 -1.06
N LEU A 165 15.15 -1.46 -1.85
CA LEU A 165 15.71 -2.81 -1.85
C LEU A 165 16.98 -2.85 -2.69
N ALA A 166 17.96 -3.62 -2.25
CA ALA A 166 19.16 -3.90 -3.03
C ALA A 166 18.78 -4.63 -4.33
N ARG A 167 19.57 -4.43 -5.38
CA ARG A 167 19.41 -5.10 -6.68
C ARG A 167 19.87 -6.56 -6.57
#